data_02c0a534268dd26442d2b10f38ecadf8
#
_entry.id   02c0a534268dd26442d2b10f38ecadf8
#
_cell.length_a   1.000
_cell.length_b   1.000
_cell.length_c   1.000
_cell.angle_alpha   90.00
_cell.angle_beta   90.00
_cell.angle_gamma   90.00
#
_symmetry.space_group_name_H-M   'P 1'
#
loop_
_entity.id
_entity.type
_entity.pdbx_description
1 polymer ?
#
loop_
_entity_poly.entity_id
_entity_poly.type
_entity_poly.pdbx_seq_one_letter_code
_entity_poly.pdbx_strand_id
1 'polypeptide(L)'
;MQKKRVISFLPSATELIYELGAQEKLFGVTHECNYPSDARNKPKVIESVFEPENMSSLEIDKKICDLSEKGEDIYKLVTQNVSNAKPDLIISQEICEVCSAYTNQVKNAIEILDEKPEIYSMSPHDIQGILKCVDDIAEKIDEVKRGNEIVNSLNSRIEEIKNVKFSSRPKVL
;
A
#
# COMPACT_ATOMS: atom_id res chain seq x y z
N MET A 1 -11.21 3.15 23.85
CA MET A 1 -9.94 3.32 23.13
C MET A 1 -10.21 4.22 21.93
N GLN A 2 -9.34 5.19 21.67
CA GLN A 2 -9.47 6.05 20.49
C GLN A 2 -9.21 5.18 19.25
N LYS A 3 -10.04 5.36 18.21
CA LYS A 3 -9.95 4.60 16.96
C LYS A 3 -8.68 4.98 16.23
N LYS A 4 -7.82 4.01 15.90
CA LYS A 4 -6.57 4.25 15.17
C LYS A 4 -6.87 4.84 13.79
N ARG A 5 -6.14 5.87 13.41
CA ARG A 5 -6.30 6.60 12.14
C ARG A 5 -5.16 6.23 11.21
N VAL A 6 -5.47 5.55 10.13
CA VAL A 6 -4.49 4.99 9.20
C VAL A 6 -4.55 5.72 7.87
N ILE A 7 -3.39 6.02 7.29
CA ILE A 7 -3.27 6.33 5.86
C ILE A 7 -2.42 5.26 5.16
N SER A 8 -2.84 4.91 3.96
CA SER A 8 -2.17 3.90 3.13
C SER A 8 -1.57 4.56 1.90
N PHE A 9 -0.27 4.37 1.70
CA PHE A 9 0.48 4.87 0.56
C PHE A 9 0.61 3.83 -0.57
N LEU A 10 -0.14 2.69 -0.48
CA LEU A 10 -0.10 1.67 -1.52
C LEU A 10 -1.41 0.87 -1.59
N PRO A 11 -1.81 0.41 -2.80
CA PRO A 11 -3.05 -0.33 -3.00
C PRO A 11 -3.13 -1.62 -2.17
N SER A 12 -2.05 -2.42 -2.09
CA SER A 12 -2.05 -3.69 -1.38
C SER A 12 -2.32 -3.55 0.12
N ALA A 13 -1.81 -2.49 0.77
CA ALA A 13 -2.13 -2.21 2.17
C ALA A 13 -3.59 -1.75 2.33
N THR A 14 -4.09 -0.94 1.39
CA THR A 14 -5.50 -0.55 1.37
C THR A 14 -6.41 -1.78 1.30
N GLU A 15 -6.17 -2.68 0.35
CA GLU A 15 -6.94 -3.91 0.18
C GLU A 15 -6.87 -4.79 1.44
N LEU A 16 -5.68 -4.93 2.03
CA LEU A 16 -5.50 -5.70 3.26
C LEU A 16 -6.30 -5.12 4.43
N ILE A 17 -6.35 -3.79 4.59
CA ILE A 17 -7.16 -3.15 5.64
C ILE A 17 -8.65 -3.45 5.44
N TYR A 18 -9.13 -3.50 4.20
CA TYR A 18 -10.50 -3.93 3.89
C TYR A 18 -10.73 -5.42 4.20
N GLU A 19 -9.81 -6.31 3.85
CA GLU A 19 -9.88 -7.73 4.19
C GLU A 19 -9.86 -7.99 5.71
N LEU A 20 -9.17 -7.13 6.45
CA LEU A 20 -9.18 -7.14 7.91
C LEU A 20 -10.49 -6.59 8.51
N GLY A 21 -11.40 -6.05 7.68
CA GLY A 21 -12.65 -5.45 8.12
C GLY A 21 -12.49 -4.10 8.83
N ALA A 22 -11.37 -3.42 8.62
CA ALA A 22 -10.98 -2.20 9.31
C ALA A 22 -11.03 -0.94 8.43
N GLN A 23 -11.82 -0.95 7.35
CA GLN A 23 -11.93 0.16 6.39
C GLN A 23 -12.34 1.49 7.02
N GLU A 24 -13.00 1.45 8.16
CA GLU A 24 -13.38 2.67 8.89
C GLU A 24 -12.18 3.31 9.64
N LYS A 25 -11.06 2.59 9.80
CA LYS A 25 -9.80 3.12 10.33
C LYS A 25 -8.97 3.81 9.24
N LEU A 26 -9.36 3.67 7.95
CA LEU A 26 -8.63 4.19 6.81
C LEU A 26 -9.12 5.61 6.46
N PHE A 27 -8.28 6.61 6.73
CA PHE A 27 -8.56 8.03 6.57
C PHE A 27 -7.92 8.67 5.33
N GLY A 28 -7.08 7.93 4.61
CA GLY A 28 -6.48 8.39 3.37
C GLY A 28 -5.83 7.25 2.60
N VAL A 29 -5.89 7.35 1.26
CA VAL A 29 -5.35 6.36 0.31
C VAL A 29 -4.67 7.06 -0.87
N THR A 30 -3.94 6.31 -1.71
CA THR A 30 -3.42 6.86 -2.97
C THR A 30 -4.48 6.89 -4.05
N HIS A 31 -4.21 7.64 -5.14
CA HIS A 31 -5.09 7.66 -6.33
C HIS A 31 -5.22 6.28 -6.99
N GLU A 32 -4.27 5.38 -6.81
CA GLU A 32 -4.26 4.01 -7.35
C GLU A 32 -5.11 3.01 -6.54
N CYS A 33 -5.58 3.38 -5.35
CA CYS A 33 -6.42 2.53 -4.51
C CYS A 33 -7.85 2.46 -5.05
N ASN A 34 -8.07 1.57 -6.02
CA ASN A 34 -9.33 1.42 -6.75
C ASN A 34 -10.16 0.22 -6.31
N TYR A 35 -9.60 -0.66 -5.48
CA TYR A 35 -10.26 -1.85 -4.96
C TYR A 35 -10.14 -1.91 -3.42
N PRO A 36 -11.21 -2.39 -2.73
CA PRO A 36 -12.57 -2.53 -3.27
C PRO A 36 -13.15 -1.18 -3.71
N SER A 37 -14.28 -1.18 -4.41
CA SER A 37 -14.85 0.02 -5.02
C SER A 37 -15.05 1.20 -4.05
N ASP A 38 -15.33 0.91 -2.78
CA ASP A 38 -15.46 1.90 -1.70
C ASP A 38 -14.16 2.66 -1.42
N ALA A 39 -12.98 2.05 -1.66
CA ALA A 39 -11.70 2.72 -1.49
C ALA A 39 -11.53 3.96 -2.40
N ARG A 40 -12.25 4.01 -3.53
CA ARG A 40 -12.26 5.18 -4.43
C ARG A 40 -12.82 6.43 -3.75
N ASN A 41 -13.73 6.25 -2.78
CA ASN A 41 -14.39 7.33 -2.06
C ASN A 41 -13.55 7.89 -0.89
N LYS A 42 -12.45 7.22 -0.53
CA LYS A 42 -11.53 7.68 0.52
C LYS A 42 -10.74 8.91 0.05
N PRO A 43 -10.40 9.84 0.97
CA PRO A 43 -9.56 10.99 0.65
C PRO A 43 -8.23 10.55 0.02
N LYS A 44 -7.85 11.17 -1.10
CA LYS A 44 -6.57 10.90 -1.75
C LYS A 44 -5.49 11.71 -1.05
N VAL A 45 -4.46 11.01 -0.52
CA VAL A 45 -3.31 11.62 0.17
C VAL A 45 -2.07 11.68 -0.72
N ILE A 46 -2.05 10.88 -1.79
CA ILE A 46 -1.03 10.90 -2.84
C ILE A 46 -1.73 10.88 -4.19
N GLU A 47 -1.24 11.69 -5.11
CA GLU A 47 -1.67 11.77 -6.51
C GLU A 47 -0.45 11.71 -7.45
N SER A 48 -0.68 11.30 -8.70
CA SER A 48 0.32 11.45 -9.76
C SER A 48 0.54 12.94 -10.08
N VAL A 49 1.76 13.30 -10.51
CA VAL A 49 2.05 14.65 -11.01
C VAL A 49 1.60 14.85 -12.47
N PHE A 50 1.12 13.80 -13.12
CA PHE A 50 0.54 13.83 -14.47
C PHE A 50 -0.70 12.93 -14.52
N GLU A 51 -1.51 13.05 -15.59
CA GLU A 51 -2.75 12.29 -15.77
C GLU A 51 -2.53 11.10 -16.71
N PRO A 52 -2.24 9.89 -16.20
CA PRO A 52 -1.91 8.73 -17.03
C PRO A 52 -3.09 8.18 -17.83
N GLU A 53 -4.35 8.50 -17.44
CA GLU A 53 -5.55 7.95 -18.05
C GLU A 53 -5.68 8.33 -19.54
N ASN A 54 -5.08 9.44 -19.95
CA ASN A 54 -5.13 9.97 -21.32
C ASN A 54 -3.85 9.70 -22.13
N MET A 55 -2.94 8.86 -21.59
CA MET A 55 -1.62 8.57 -22.16
C MET A 55 -1.50 7.13 -22.59
N SER A 56 -0.75 6.88 -23.69
CA SER A 56 -0.31 5.53 -24.04
C SER A 56 0.80 5.04 -23.09
N SER A 57 0.99 3.72 -23.00
CA SER A 57 2.04 3.14 -22.16
C SER A 57 3.44 3.70 -22.47
N LEU A 58 3.72 3.99 -23.76
CA LEU A 58 5.00 4.58 -24.19
C LEU A 58 5.16 6.03 -23.70
N GLU A 59 4.08 6.81 -23.71
CA GLU A 59 4.10 8.19 -23.21
C GLU A 59 4.27 8.23 -21.70
N ILE A 60 3.63 7.30 -20.98
CA ILE A 60 3.80 7.14 -19.52
C ILE A 60 5.25 6.80 -19.20
N ASP A 61 5.82 5.78 -19.88
CA ASP A 61 7.19 5.35 -19.67
C ASP A 61 8.18 6.51 -19.92
N LYS A 62 8.03 7.19 -21.04
CA LYS A 62 8.86 8.36 -21.37
C LYS A 62 8.72 9.46 -20.31
N LYS A 63 7.50 9.73 -19.84
CA LYS A 63 7.27 10.76 -18.81
C LYS A 63 7.94 10.42 -17.48
N ILE A 64 7.88 9.14 -17.08
CA ILE A 64 8.55 8.66 -15.86
C ILE A 64 10.09 8.78 -16.01
N CYS A 65 10.65 8.36 -17.15
CA CYS A 65 12.08 8.52 -17.42
C CYS A 65 12.52 9.99 -17.38
N ASP A 66 11.79 10.88 -18.07
CA ASP A 66 12.07 12.32 -18.10
C ASP A 66 12.06 12.96 -16.70
N LEU A 67 11.12 12.59 -15.84
CA LEU A 67 11.03 13.07 -14.44
C LEU A 67 12.19 12.51 -13.61
N SER A 68 12.48 11.22 -13.74
CA SER A 68 13.57 10.57 -13.02
C SER A 68 14.94 11.16 -13.37
N GLU A 69 15.21 11.42 -14.67
CA GLU A 69 16.45 12.07 -15.13
C GLU A 69 16.64 13.47 -14.56
N LYS A 70 15.54 14.18 -14.28
CA LYS A 70 15.55 15.53 -13.68
C LYS A 70 15.61 15.49 -12.15
N GLY A 71 15.48 14.30 -11.54
CA GLY A 71 15.35 14.15 -10.09
C GLY A 71 14.03 14.69 -9.53
N GLU A 72 13.00 14.76 -10.38
CA GLU A 72 11.65 15.20 -10.00
C GLU A 72 10.80 14.03 -9.53
N ASP A 73 9.95 14.26 -8.53
CA ASP A 73 9.02 13.24 -8.03
C ASP A 73 7.92 12.95 -9.06
N ILE A 74 7.54 11.67 -9.20
CA ILE A 74 6.41 11.22 -10.04
C ILE A 74 5.06 11.28 -9.29
N TYR A 75 5.10 11.47 -7.98
CA TYR A 75 3.94 11.61 -7.11
C TYR A 75 4.02 12.89 -6.29
N LYS A 76 2.87 13.43 -5.96
CA LYS A 76 2.72 14.59 -5.07
C LYS A 76 1.84 14.26 -3.87
N LEU A 77 2.19 14.81 -2.73
CA LEU A 77 1.40 14.71 -1.51
C LEU A 77 0.24 15.72 -1.54
N VAL A 78 -0.96 15.26 -1.21
CA VAL A 78 -2.12 16.14 -1.00
C VAL A 78 -2.12 16.58 0.47
N THR A 79 -1.33 17.61 0.77
CA THR A 79 -1.00 18.06 2.14
C THR A 79 -2.24 18.31 3.00
N GLN A 80 -3.29 18.92 2.43
CA GLN A 80 -4.54 19.19 3.15
C GLN A 80 -5.22 17.90 3.63
N ASN A 81 -5.25 16.86 2.77
CA ASN A 81 -5.87 15.59 3.13
C ASN A 81 -5.04 14.83 4.18
N VAL A 82 -3.71 14.90 4.09
CA VAL A 82 -2.83 14.31 5.12
C VAL A 82 -3.05 15.00 6.47
N SER A 83 -3.05 16.33 6.50
CA SER A 83 -3.29 17.10 7.74
C SER A 83 -4.67 16.83 8.32
N ASN A 84 -5.71 16.73 7.49
CA ASN A 84 -7.08 16.40 7.92
C ASN A 84 -7.18 14.96 8.45
N ALA A 85 -6.41 14.05 7.87
CA ALA A 85 -6.39 12.64 8.30
C ALA A 85 -5.85 12.49 9.72
N LYS A 86 -4.92 13.34 10.17
CA LYS A 86 -4.25 13.23 11.49
C LYS A 86 -3.90 11.77 11.80
N PRO A 87 -3.04 11.14 11.00
CA PRO A 87 -2.80 9.70 11.10
C PRO A 87 -2.00 9.34 12.36
N ASP A 88 -2.36 8.23 12.99
CA ASP A 88 -1.55 7.54 14.00
C ASP A 88 -0.57 6.56 13.35
N LEU A 89 -0.92 6.07 12.13
CA LEU A 89 -0.15 5.09 11.37
C LEU A 89 -0.13 5.45 9.89
N ILE A 90 1.06 5.44 9.30
CA ILE A 90 1.28 5.50 7.85
C ILE A 90 1.84 4.15 7.40
N ILE A 91 1.18 3.51 6.42
CA ILE A 91 1.68 2.29 5.80
C ILE A 91 2.26 2.64 4.44
N SER A 92 3.53 2.28 4.23
CA SER A 92 4.31 2.57 3.03
C SER A 92 5.04 1.33 2.52
N GLN A 93 5.81 1.48 1.44
CA GLN A 93 6.63 0.43 0.86
C GLN A 93 8.05 0.93 0.61
N GLU A 94 9.05 0.04 0.79
CA GLU A 94 10.47 0.39 0.67
C GLU A 94 11.25 -0.47 -0.35
N ILE A 95 10.55 -1.20 -1.23
CA ILE A 95 11.14 -2.30 -2.03
C ILE A 95 11.91 -1.82 -3.27
N CYS A 96 11.75 -0.59 -3.76
CA CYS A 96 12.21 -0.22 -5.10
C CYS A 96 12.77 1.20 -5.14
N GLU A 97 13.90 1.39 -5.87
CA GLU A 97 14.46 2.73 -6.11
C GLU A 97 13.50 3.64 -6.89
N VAL A 98 12.69 3.09 -7.80
CA VAL A 98 11.63 3.84 -8.49
C VAL A 98 10.47 4.15 -7.55
N CYS A 99 10.21 3.26 -6.56
CA CYS A 99 9.26 3.51 -5.48
C CYS A 99 9.85 4.41 -4.37
N SER A 100 11.10 4.86 -4.46
CA SER A 100 11.70 5.84 -3.56
C SER A 100 10.94 7.18 -3.56
N ALA A 101 10.18 7.46 -4.61
CA ALA A 101 9.21 8.54 -4.64
C ALA A 101 8.24 8.48 -3.46
N TYR A 102 7.77 7.27 -3.06
CA TYR A 102 6.95 7.09 -1.86
C TYR A 102 7.72 7.35 -0.56
N THR A 103 9.01 7.06 -0.51
CA THR A 103 9.86 7.37 0.65
C THR A 103 9.97 8.88 0.87
N ASN A 104 10.10 9.67 -0.20
CA ASN A 104 10.07 11.13 -0.14
C ASN A 104 8.70 11.63 0.34
N GLN A 105 7.61 11.06 -0.15
CA GLN A 105 6.27 11.44 0.28
C GLN A 105 6.01 11.11 1.77
N VAL A 106 6.57 10.01 2.31
CA VAL A 106 6.53 9.71 3.75
C VAL A 106 7.25 10.79 4.55
N LYS A 107 8.48 11.19 4.14
CA LYS A 107 9.22 12.26 4.80
C LYS A 107 8.46 13.58 4.78
N ASN A 108 7.95 13.97 3.62
CA ASN A 108 7.16 15.18 3.45
C ASN A 108 5.89 15.14 4.30
N ALA A 109 5.22 13.97 4.43
CA ALA A 109 4.05 13.80 5.28
C ALA A 109 4.37 14.02 6.75
N ILE A 110 5.50 13.49 7.23
CA ILE A 110 5.93 13.65 8.63
C ILE A 110 6.22 15.13 8.94
N GLU A 111 6.79 15.88 7.98
CA GLU A 111 7.16 17.30 8.17
C GLU A 111 5.94 18.21 8.33
N ILE A 112 4.81 17.87 7.74
CA ILE A 112 3.59 18.69 7.80
C ILE A 112 2.63 18.30 8.94
N LEU A 113 2.93 17.22 9.67
CA LEU A 113 2.10 16.73 10.77
C LEU A 113 2.65 17.25 12.12
N ASP A 114 1.75 17.79 12.95
CA ASP A 114 2.09 18.26 14.30
C ASP A 114 2.56 17.11 15.22
N GLU A 115 1.92 15.95 15.08
CA GLU A 115 2.26 14.72 15.79
C GLU A 115 2.87 13.71 14.80
N LYS A 116 3.98 13.06 15.23
CA LYS A 116 4.66 12.05 14.40
C LYS A 116 3.90 10.73 14.43
N PRO A 117 3.36 10.27 13.29
CA PRO A 117 2.71 8.96 13.21
C PRO A 117 3.76 7.84 13.30
N GLU A 118 3.29 6.65 13.67
CA GLU A 118 4.04 5.43 13.45
C GLU A 118 4.16 5.17 11.94
N ILE A 119 5.35 4.77 11.46
CA ILE A 119 5.57 4.39 10.06
C ILE A 119 5.77 2.89 10.01
N TYR A 120 4.98 2.21 9.19
CA TYR A 120 5.18 0.81 8.86
C TYR A 120 5.52 0.65 7.39
N SER A 121 6.75 0.23 7.10
CA SER A 121 7.24 0.02 5.73
C SER A 121 7.14 -1.46 5.37
N MET A 122 6.29 -1.79 4.39
CA MET A 122 6.15 -3.15 3.87
C MET A 122 7.34 -3.46 2.94
N SER A 123 8.06 -4.55 3.20
CA SER A 123 9.17 -5.01 2.36
C SER A 123 9.19 -6.54 2.23
N PRO A 124 8.10 -7.18 1.76
CA PRO A 124 8.06 -8.63 1.60
C PRO A 124 8.89 -9.06 0.37
N HIS A 125 9.77 -10.05 0.54
CA HIS A 125 10.59 -10.62 -0.53
C HIS A 125 10.13 -12.04 -0.93
N ASP A 126 9.22 -12.63 -0.17
CA ASP A 126 8.67 -13.96 -0.40
C ASP A 126 7.25 -14.08 0.18
N ILE A 127 6.63 -15.25 0.00
CA ILE A 127 5.29 -15.54 0.51
C ILE A 127 5.23 -15.41 2.04
N GLN A 128 6.26 -15.84 2.76
CA GLN A 128 6.28 -15.75 4.22
C GLN A 128 6.36 -14.28 4.67
N GLY A 129 7.12 -13.45 3.95
CA GLY A 129 7.16 -12.00 4.17
C GLY A 129 5.81 -11.34 3.93
N ILE A 130 5.04 -11.79 2.91
CA ILE A 130 3.67 -11.30 2.68
C ILE A 130 2.76 -11.67 3.85
N LEU A 131 2.79 -12.94 4.30
CA LEU A 131 1.99 -13.39 5.45
C LEU A 131 2.35 -12.61 6.72
N LYS A 132 3.65 -12.34 6.92
CA LYS A 132 4.10 -11.50 8.03
C LYS A 132 3.56 -10.06 7.93
N CYS A 133 3.50 -9.47 6.75
CA CYS A 133 2.87 -8.14 6.59
C CYS A 133 1.39 -8.14 7.00
N VAL A 134 0.66 -9.25 6.76
CA VAL A 134 -0.74 -9.39 7.23
C VAL A 134 -0.79 -9.35 8.76
N ASP A 135 0.06 -10.15 9.43
CA ASP A 135 0.13 -10.20 10.89
C ASP A 135 0.51 -8.84 11.49
N ASP A 136 1.58 -8.21 10.96
CA ASP A 136 2.11 -6.94 11.44
C ASP A 136 1.06 -5.81 11.32
N ILE A 137 0.35 -5.73 10.17
CA ILE A 137 -0.70 -4.72 9.98
C ILE A 137 -1.89 -5.01 10.89
N ALA A 138 -2.31 -6.28 10.99
CA ALA A 138 -3.41 -6.67 11.87
C ALA A 138 -3.13 -6.31 13.35
N GLU A 139 -1.90 -6.51 13.81
CA GLU A 139 -1.47 -6.10 15.15
C GLU A 139 -1.54 -4.57 15.32
N LYS A 140 -0.97 -3.83 14.37
CA LYS A 140 -0.92 -2.36 14.41
C LYS A 140 -2.30 -1.68 14.41
N ILE A 141 -3.30 -2.34 13.85
CA ILE A 141 -4.67 -1.80 13.77
C ILE A 141 -5.67 -2.52 14.67
N ASP A 142 -5.20 -3.34 15.64
CA ASP A 142 -6.02 -4.09 16.61
C ASP A 142 -7.01 -5.08 15.97
N GLU A 143 -6.61 -5.75 14.87
CA GLU A 143 -7.41 -6.76 14.16
C GLU A 143 -6.74 -8.14 14.15
N VAL A 144 -5.99 -8.47 15.20
CA VAL A 144 -5.17 -9.70 15.32
C VAL A 144 -5.97 -10.98 15.03
N LYS A 145 -7.20 -11.07 15.53
CA LYS A 145 -8.05 -12.24 15.30
C LYS A 145 -8.31 -12.45 13.81
N ARG A 146 -8.68 -11.37 13.11
CA ARG A 146 -8.96 -11.42 11.66
C ARG A 146 -7.68 -11.68 10.87
N GLY A 147 -6.55 -11.09 11.25
CA GLY A 147 -5.24 -11.37 10.66
C GLY A 147 -4.90 -12.86 10.71
N ASN A 148 -5.01 -13.47 11.87
CA ASN A 148 -4.78 -14.92 12.05
C ASN A 148 -5.71 -15.78 11.17
N GLU A 149 -7.00 -15.42 11.03
CA GLU A 149 -7.93 -16.13 10.15
C GLU A 149 -7.47 -16.07 8.68
N ILE A 150 -7.03 -14.89 8.20
CA ILE A 150 -6.51 -14.70 6.84
C ILE A 150 -5.24 -15.52 6.63
N VAL A 151 -4.25 -15.41 7.51
CA VAL A 151 -2.96 -16.13 7.40
C VAL A 151 -3.19 -17.64 7.41
N ASN A 152 -4.05 -18.16 8.29
CA ASN A 152 -4.37 -19.59 8.34
C ASN A 152 -5.04 -20.05 7.04
N SER A 153 -5.99 -19.28 6.51
CA SER A 153 -6.66 -19.59 5.24
C SER A 153 -5.67 -19.63 4.07
N LEU A 154 -4.77 -18.64 3.99
CA LEU A 154 -3.74 -18.58 2.96
C LEU A 154 -2.76 -19.75 3.06
N ASN A 155 -2.30 -20.09 4.27
CA ASN A 155 -1.43 -21.25 4.50
C ASN A 155 -2.10 -22.56 4.06
N SER A 156 -3.39 -22.76 4.38
CA SER A 156 -4.14 -23.95 3.94
C SER A 156 -4.18 -24.08 2.42
N ARG A 157 -4.45 -22.97 1.72
CA ARG A 157 -4.45 -22.94 0.24
C ARG A 157 -3.07 -23.23 -0.36
N ILE A 158 -2.00 -22.72 0.27
CA ILE A 158 -0.62 -22.99 -0.16
C ILE A 158 -0.31 -24.48 -0.01
N GLU A 159 -0.68 -25.11 1.11
CA GLU A 159 -0.49 -26.54 1.33
C GLU A 159 -1.31 -27.40 0.36
N GLU A 160 -2.53 -27.02 0.03
CA GLU A 160 -3.32 -27.69 -1.00
C GLU A 160 -2.59 -27.69 -2.34
N ILE A 161 -2.03 -26.54 -2.77
CA ILE A 161 -1.28 -26.43 -4.03
C ILE A 161 -0.01 -27.28 -4.02
N LYS A 162 0.74 -27.30 -2.90
CA LYS A 162 1.95 -28.14 -2.75
C LYS A 162 1.66 -29.63 -2.93
N ASN A 163 0.46 -30.06 -2.56
CA ASN A 163 0.04 -31.47 -2.67
C ASN A 163 -0.51 -31.84 -4.06
N VAL A 164 -0.67 -30.88 -4.98
CA VAL A 164 -1.13 -31.15 -6.36
C VAL A 164 -0.02 -31.88 -7.13
N LYS A 165 -0.36 -33.05 -7.69
CA LYS A 165 0.52 -33.79 -8.61
C LYS A 165 0.29 -33.32 -10.03
N PHE A 166 1.29 -32.73 -10.65
CA PHE A 166 1.24 -32.32 -12.05
C PHE A 166 1.80 -33.42 -12.95
N SER A 167 1.10 -33.76 -14.03
CA SER A 167 1.55 -34.72 -15.04
C SER A 167 2.67 -34.19 -15.93
N SER A 168 2.80 -32.88 -16.05
CA SER A 168 3.86 -32.19 -16.80
C SER A 168 4.17 -30.85 -16.15
N ARG A 169 5.40 -30.36 -16.38
CA ARG A 169 5.81 -29.00 -15.97
C ARG A 169 5.85 -28.11 -17.22
N PRO A 170 5.11 -27.00 -17.28
CA PRO A 170 5.24 -26.04 -18.37
C PRO A 170 6.64 -25.43 -18.40
N LYS A 171 7.12 -25.08 -19.59
CA LYS A 171 8.28 -24.20 -19.72
C LYS A 171 7.82 -22.77 -19.53
N VAL A 172 8.44 -22.06 -18.58
CA VAL A 172 8.17 -20.65 -18.31
C VAL A 172 9.43 -19.88 -18.68
N LEU A 173 9.25 -18.76 -19.38
CA LEU A 173 10.33 -17.82 -19.71
C LEU A 173 10.53 -16.85 -18.54
#